data_f0e5a4b90af23f1c16e9e7ee6081dc1b
#
_entry.id   f0e5a4b90af23f1c16e9e7ee6081dc1b
#
_cell.length_a   1.000
_cell.length_b   1.000
_cell.length_c   1.000
_cell.angle_alpha   90.00
_cell.angle_beta   90.00
_cell.angle_gamma   90.00
#
_symmetry.space_group_name_H-M   'P 1'
#
loop_
_entity.id
_entity.type
_entity.pdbx_description
1 polymer ?
#
loop_
_entity_poly.entity_id
_entity_poly.type
_entity_poly.pdbx_seq_one_letter_code
_entity_poly.pdbx_strand_id
1 'polypeptide(L)'
;MSAIESAEIDFILSVEQIAPKLAALTSEGTPERPKLVSGPQGMEPGGRTYSCPECYGVLEEVKEGDMLRFRCRVGHIYSPESLHADQNLAVEKALWAAIRSLEEHAEFSERLALRSQSKKRARLADRFNEKAQASREDATVLRELLERSSEFVLEVPEEMEIPDERTGS
;
A
#
# COMPACT_ATOMS: atom_id res chain seq x y z
N MET A 1 18.42 10.93 -7.99
CA MET A 1 18.33 12.15 -7.16
C MET A 1 19.05 11.92 -5.86
N SER A 2 19.93 12.82 -5.48
CA SER A 2 20.64 12.76 -4.19
C SER A 2 19.73 13.29 -3.08
N ALA A 3 19.77 12.70 -1.87
CA ALA A 3 19.04 13.22 -0.71
C ALA A 3 19.36 14.71 -0.43
N ILE A 4 20.54 15.16 -0.85
CA ILE A 4 21.00 16.55 -0.72
C ILE A 4 20.18 17.52 -1.59
N GLU A 5 19.63 17.06 -2.70
CA GLU A 5 18.86 17.89 -3.65
C GLU A 5 17.36 17.90 -3.32
N SER A 6 16.89 16.94 -2.50
CA SER A 6 15.47 16.73 -2.26
C SER A 6 14.97 17.14 -0.87
N ALA A 7 15.87 17.53 0.03
CA ALA A 7 15.53 17.88 1.40
C ALA A 7 16.33 19.07 1.91
N GLU A 8 15.72 19.89 2.78
CA GLU A 8 16.46 20.87 3.59
C GLU A 8 17.40 20.13 4.53
N ILE A 9 18.71 20.26 4.29
CA ILE A 9 19.75 19.58 5.06
C ILE A 9 20.49 20.58 5.93
N ASP A 10 20.40 20.40 7.24
CA ASP A 10 21.10 21.26 8.20
C ASP A 10 22.63 21.05 8.18
N PHE A 11 23.08 19.80 7.98
CA PHE A 11 24.51 19.46 8.04
C PHE A 11 24.88 18.37 7.03
N ILE A 12 25.95 18.63 6.26
CA ILE A 12 26.64 17.63 5.44
C ILE A 12 27.95 17.32 6.13
N LEU A 13 28.13 16.10 6.64
CA LEU A 13 29.23 15.70 7.49
C LEU A 13 29.94 14.45 6.96
N SER A 14 31.26 14.34 7.19
CA SER A 14 31.96 13.06 7.01
C SER A 14 31.58 12.09 8.13
N VAL A 15 31.82 10.78 7.90
CA VAL A 15 31.48 9.73 8.89
C VAL A 15 32.08 10.00 10.27
N GLU A 16 33.34 10.51 10.31
CA GLU A 16 34.06 10.82 11.54
C GLU A 16 33.46 12.03 12.31
N GLN A 17 32.72 12.88 11.60
CA GLN A 17 32.12 14.11 12.17
C GLN A 17 30.70 13.87 12.68
N ILE A 18 30.03 12.77 12.28
CA ILE A 18 28.64 12.47 12.66
C ILE A 18 28.53 12.26 14.18
N ALA A 19 29.36 11.41 14.77
CA ALA A 19 29.28 11.11 16.21
C ALA A 19 29.54 12.33 17.12
N PRO A 20 30.54 13.16 16.90
CA PRO A 20 30.72 14.39 17.66
C PRO A 20 29.54 15.37 17.50
N LYS A 21 28.97 15.50 16.30
CA LYS A 21 27.84 16.39 16.06
C LYS A 21 26.57 15.91 16.76
N LEU A 22 26.29 14.62 16.73
CA LEU A 22 25.16 14.02 17.48
C LEU A 22 25.31 14.25 18.98
N ALA A 23 26.51 14.04 19.53
CA ALA A 23 26.78 14.30 20.95
C ALA A 23 26.55 15.78 21.31
N ALA A 24 26.96 16.73 20.47
CA ALA A 24 26.71 18.14 20.68
C ALA A 24 25.22 18.48 20.66
N LEU A 25 24.47 17.99 19.66
CA LEU A 25 23.03 18.22 19.55
C LEU A 25 22.22 17.63 20.71
N THR A 26 22.65 16.50 21.27
CA THR A 26 21.98 15.89 22.43
C THR A 26 22.36 16.54 23.76
N SER A 27 23.49 17.24 23.84
CA SER A 27 23.91 17.96 25.04
C SER A 27 23.30 19.35 25.18
N GLU A 28 22.84 19.96 24.10
CA GLU A 28 22.22 21.30 24.09
C GLU A 28 20.75 21.32 24.57
N GLY A 29 20.26 20.24 25.19
CA GLY A 29 18.88 20.12 25.68
C GLY A 29 17.92 19.86 24.54
N THR A 30 17.15 18.80 24.66
CA THR A 30 16.11 18.46 23.68
C THR A 30 15.17 19.66 23.51
N PRO A 31 15.08 20.29 22.33
CA PRO A 31 14.04 21.28 22.11
C PRO A 31 12.71 20.61 22.46
N GLU A 32 11.87 21.34 23.21
CA GLU A 32 10.54 20.86 23.57
C GLU A 32 9.92 20.22 22.33
N ARG A 33 9.63 18.90 22.40
CA ARG A 33 8.97 18.21 21.31
C ARG A 33 7.85 19.11 20.82
N PRO A 34 7.78 19.45 19.53
CA PRO A 34 6.63 20.20 19.03
C PRO A 34 5.42 19.45 19.55
N LYS A 35 4.59 20.12 20.37
CA LYS A 35 3.34 19.54 20.86
C LYS A 35 2.67 18.95 19.66
N LEU A 36 2.53 17.62 19.64
CA LEU A 36 1.68 16.95 18.69
C LEU A 36 0.37 17.73 18.73
N VAL A 37 0.14 18.52 17.70
CA VAL A 37 -1.11 19.25 17.53
C VAL A 37 -2.17 18.17 17.38
N SER A 38 -2.76 17.81 18.52
CA SER A 38 -3.84 16.83 18.59
C SER A 38 -5.06 17.49 18.00
N GLY A 39 -5.33 17.24 16.76
CA GLY A 39 -6.54 17.65 16.09
C GLY A 39 -6.35 17.78 14.59
N PRO A 40 -7.35 17.42 13.81
CA PRO A 40 -7.31 17.60 12.37
C PRO A 40 -7.38 19.10 12.07
N GLN A 41 -6.24 19.76 11.99
CA GLN A 41 -6.17 21.10 11.44
C GLN A 41 -5.99 20.96 9.93
N GLY A 42 -7.06 21.21 9.20
CA GLY A 42 -7.02 21.34 7.76
C GLY A 42 -7.62 20.21 6.95
N MET A 43 -8.65 19.57 7.46
CA MET A 43 -9.52 18.79 6.61
C MET A 43 -10.34 19.77 5.77
N GLU A 44 -9.85 20.13 4.58
CA GLU A 44 -10.72 20.71 3.57
C GLU A 44 -11.90 19.73 3.38
N PRO A 45 -13.17 20.17 3.52
CA PRO A 45 -14.32 19.31 3.34
C PRO A 45 -14.38 18.90 1.85
N GLY A 46 -13.89 17.71 1.53
CA GLY A 46 -13.81 17.17 0.17
C GLY A 46 -12.48 16.49 -0.17
N GLY A 47 -11.49 16.48 0.71
CA GLY A 47 -10.22 15.77 0.54
C GLY A 47 -10.44 14.26 0.45
N ARG A 48 -9.84 13.61 -0.57
CA ARG A 48 -9.84 12.15 -0.69
C ARG A 48 -9.06 11.57 0.48
N THR A 49 -9.72 10.76 1.31
CA THR A 49 -9.07 10.01 2.36
C THR A 49 -8.55 8.69 1.82
N TYR A 50 -7.28 8.39 2.06
CA TYR A 50 -6.67 7.11 1.72
C TYR A 50 -6.64 6.22 2.95
N SER A 51 -6.67 4.91 2.76
CA SER A 51 -6.47 3.93 3.82
C SER A 51 -5.01 3.50 3.88
N CYS A 52 -4.46 3.39 5.08
CA CYS A 52 -3.12 2.87 5.30
C CYS A 52 -3.04 1.39 4.87
N PRO A 53 -2.10 0.99 4.01
CA PRO A 53 -1.97 -0.38 3.55
C PRO A 53 -1.70 -1.39 4.69
N GLU A 54 -1.04 -0.95 5.77
CA GLU A 54 -0.68 -1.82 6.89
C GLU A 54 -1.77 -1.95 7.95
N CYS A 55 -2.37 -0.83 8.37
CA CYS A 55 -3.31 -0.84 9.50
C CYS A 55 -4.75 -0.48 9.14
N TYR A 56 -5.02 -0.21 7.86
CA TYR A 56 -6.32 0.22 7.32
C TYR A 56 -6.90 1.50 7.97
N GLY A 57 -6.11 2.19 8.80
CA GLY A 57 -6.46 3.50 9.35
C GLY A 57 -6.42 4.60 8.29
N VAL A 58 -7.10 5.70 8.58
CA VAL A 58 -7.10 6.87 7.68
C VAL A 58 -5.69 7.46 7.61
N LEU A 59 -5.25 7.76 6.38
CA LEU A 59 -4.03 8.52 6.10
C LEU A 59 -4.38 10.00 6.00
N GLU A 60 -3.60 10.81 6.69
CA GLU A 60 -3.63 12.27 6.62
C GLU A 60 -2.46 12.74 5.77
N GLU A 61 -2.73 13.69 4.89
CA GLU A 61 -1.73 14.34 4.05
C GLU A 61 -0.99 15.38 4.88
N VAL A 62 0.34 15.30 4.95
CA VAL A 62 1.20 16.20 5.71
C VAL A 62 2.24 16.80 4.78
N LYS A 63 2.32 18.13 4.73
CA LYS A 63 3.36 18.85 4.01
C LYS A 63 4.48 19.22 4.96
N GLU A 64 5.69 18.74 4.67
CA GLU A 64 6.92 19.08 5.39
C GLU A 64 7.86 19.79 4.41
N GLY A 65 7.85 21.13 4.40
CA GLY A 65 8.49 21.93 3.35
C GLY A 65 7.87 21.65 1.99
N ASP A 66 8.66 21.27 0.99
CA ASP A 66 8.19 20.89 -0.35
C ASP A 66 7.81 19.40 -0.46
N MET A 67 8.02 18.62 0.61
CA MET A 67 7.74 17.20 0.60
C MET A 67 6.32 16.90 1.05
N LEU A 68 5.61 16.11 0.22
CA LEU A 68 4.33 15.53 0.55
C LEU A 68 4.51 14.18 1.23
N ARG A 69 3.86 13.96 2.37
CA ARG A 69 3.85 12.70 3.11
C ARG A 69 2.45 12.31 3.52
N PHE A 70 2.24 11.03 3.73
CA PHE A 70 0.99 10.46 4.23
C PHE A 70 1.26 9.77 5.55
N ARG A 71 0.49 10.11 6.59
CA ARG A 71 0.65 9.54 7.94
C ARG A 71 -0.66 9.03 8.46
N CYS A 72 -0.67 7.82 9.06
CA CYS A 72 -1.81 7.32 9.79
C CYS A 72 -1.68 7.57 11.30
N ARG A 73 -2.77 7.38 12.05
CA ARG A 73 -2.79 7.54 13.52
C ARG A 73 -1.86 6.59 14.27
N VAL A 74 -1.61 5.40 13.69
CA VAL A 74 -0.71 4.40 14.29
C VAL A 74 0.75 4.81 14.15
N GLY A 75 1.07 5.67 13.17
CA GLY A 75 2.41 6.21 12.96
C GLY A 75 3.12 5.72 11.70
N HIS A 76 2.45 4.96 10.82
CA HIS A 76 3.01 4.63 9.50
C HIS A 76 3.09 5.90 8.65
N ILE A 77 4.21 6.08 7.98
CA ILE A 77 4.50 7.26 7.15
C ILE A 77 4.95 6.80 5.77
N TYR A 78 4.40 7.43 4.74
CA TYR A 78 4.67 7.13 3.34
C TYR A 78 5.03 8.38 2.56
N SER A 79 5.92 8.24 1.58
CA SER A 79 5.98 9.15 0.44
C SER A 79 4.85 8.81 -0.55
N PRO A 80 4.51 9.68 -1.51
CA PRO A 80 3.55 9.34 -2.56
C PRO A 80 3.88 8.03 -3.29
N GLU A 81 5.15 7.83 -3.62
CA GLU A 81 5.64 6.67 -4.36
C GLU A 81 5.54 5.39 -3.52
N SER A 82 6.00 5.44 -2.25
CA SER A 82 5.92 4.28 -1.37
C SER A 82 4.47 3.91 -1.03
N LEU A 83 3.59 4.92 -0.85
CA LEU A 83 2.17 4.66 -0.64
C LEU A 83 1.55 3.95 -1.85
N HIS A 84 1.86 4.43 -3.07
CA HIS A 84 1.35 3.82 -4.29
C HIS A 84 1.83 2.38 -4.45
N ALA A 85 3.12 2.12 -4.22
CA ALA A 85 3.69 0.77 -4.28
C ALA A 85 3.03 -0.17 -3.26
N ASP A 86 2.89 0.26 -2.01
CA ASP A 86 2.28 -0.55 -0.95
C ASP A 86 0.77 -0.75 -1.16
N GLN A 87 0.07 0.21 -1.74
CA GLN A 87 -1.34 0.04 -2.14
C GLN A 87 -1.49 -1.01 -3.24
N ASN A 88 -0.62 -1.02 -4.24
CA ASN A 88 -0.62 -2.04 -5.29
C ASN A 88 -0.39 -3.44 -4.70
N LEU A 89 0.61 -3.57 -3.81
CA LEU A 89 0.88 -4.83 -3.11
C LEU A 89 -0.30 -5.27 -2.23
N ALA A 90 -1.01 -4.33 -1.59
CA ALA A 90 -2.19 -4.64 -0.79
C ALA A 90 -3.35 -5.15 -1.66
N VAL A 91 -3.56 -4.56 -2.84
CA VAL A 91 -4.55 -5.04 -3.83
C VAL A 91 -4.21 -6.45 -4.28
N GLU A 92 -2.96 -6.71 -4.65
CA GLU A 92 -2.50 -8.04 -5.06
C GLU A 92 -2.75 -9.09 -3.98
N LYS A 93 -2.35 -8.81 -2.74
CA LYS A 93 -2.60 -9.69 -1.59
C LYS A 93 -4.09 -9.95 -1.36
N ALA A 94 -4.94 -8.94 -1.53
CA ALA A 94 -6.38 -9.08 -1.38
C ALA A 94 -6.98 -9.98 -2.47
N LEU A 95 -6.53 -9.84 -3.72
CA LEU A 95 -6.94 -10.69 -4.82
C LEU A 95 -6.54 -12.15 -4.61
N TRP A 96 -5.30 -12.41 -4.17
CA TRP A 96 -4.86 -13.76 -3.82
C TRP A 96 -5.68 -14.38 -2.68
N ALA A 97 -6.02 -13.59 -1.67
CA ALA A 97 -6.89 -14.05 -0.58
C ALA A 97 -8.31 -14.38 -1.08
N ALA A 98 -8.85 -13.56 -1.98
CA ALA A 98 -10.16 -13.80 -2.59
C ALA A 98 -10.18 -15.07 -3.45
N ILE A 99 -9.15 -15.28 -4.30
CA ILE A 99 -9.00 -16.48 -5.11
C ILE A 99 -8.99 -17.72 -4.22
N ARG A 100 -8.18 -17.75 -3.18
CA ARG A 100 -8.11 -18.87 -2.23
C ARG A 100 -9.46 -19.14 -1.58
N SER A 101 -10.16 -18.11 -1.13
CA SER A 101 -11.46 -18.24 -0.49
C SER A 101 -12.51 -18.82 -1.45
N LEU A 102 -12.48 -18.43 -2.72
CA LEU A 102 -13.38 -18.97 -3.75
C LEU A 102 -13.08 -20.44 -4.05
N GLU A 103 -11.81 -20.83 -4.11
CA GLU A 103 -11.41 -22.23 -4.29
C GLU A 103 -11.85 -23.11 -3.12
N GLU A 104 -11.60 -22.68 -1.89
CA GLU A 104 -12.04 -23.37 -0.68
C GLU A 104 -13.56 -23.49 -0.63
N HIS A 105 -14.28 -22.44 -1.04
CA HIS A 105 -15.75 -22.46 -1.13
C HIS A 105 -16.25 -23.44 -2.20
N ALA A 106 -15.58 -23.52 -3.36
CA ALA A 106 -15.88 -24.48 -4.40
C ALA A 106 -15.72 -25.92 -3.91
N GLU A 107 -14.57 -26.24 -3.31
CA GLU A 107 -14.30 -27.57 -2.75
C GLU A 107 -15.31 -27.96 -1.66
N PHE A 108 -15.64 -27.03 -0.77
CA PHE A 108 -16.63 -27.27 0.28
C PHE A 108 -18.02 -27.53 -0.29
N SER A 109 -18.42 -26.77 -1.31
CA SER A 109 -19.68 -26.95 -2.01
C SER A 109 -19.77 -28.33 -2.67
N GLU A 110 -18.69 -28.81 -3.31
CA GLU A 110 -18.65 -30.17 -3.87
C GLU A 110 -18.82 -31.27 -2.82
N ARG A 111 -18.16 -31.15 -1.68
CA ARG A 111 -18.34 -32.08 -0.56
C ARG A 111 -19.76 -32.10 -0.07
N LEU A 112 -20.45 -30.95 -0.05
CA LEU A 112 -21.89 -30.89 0.30
C LEU A 112 -22.77 -31.50 -0.79
N ALA A 113 -22.43 -31.35 -2.07
CA ALA A 113 -23.11 -31.99 -3.18
C ALA A 113 -23.06 -33.51 -3.06
N LEU A 114 -21.86 -34.09 -2.88
CA LEU A 114 -21.66 -35.52 -2.69
C LEU A 114 -22.46 -36.07 -1.48
N ARG A 115 -22.42 -35.34 -0.35
CA ARG A 115 -23.20 -35.71 0.83
C ARG A 115 -24.72 -35.65 0.58
N SER A 116 -25.18 -34.70 -0.23
CA SER A 116 -26.58 -34.57 -0.59
C SER A 116 -27.04 -35.71 -1.52
N GLN A 117 -26.19 -36.09 -2.46
CA GLN A 117 -26.42 -37.26 -3.34
C GLN A 117 -26.55 -38.55 -2.54
N SER A 118 -25.64 -38.81 -1.59
CA SER A 118 -25.71 -40.01 -0.73
C SER A 118 -27.02 -40.09 0.08
N LYS A 119 -27.62 -38.93 0.39
CA LYS A 119 -28.90 -38.81 1.06
C LYS A 119 -30.12 -38.77 0.10
N LYS A 120 -29.92 -39.04 -1.18
CA LYS A 120 -30.95 -38.99 -2.24
C LYS A 120 -31.64 -37.61 -2.38
N ARG A 121 -30.93 -36.54 -2.10
CA ARG A 121 -31.41 -35.15 -2.21
C ARG A 121 -30.85 -34.48 -3.48
N ALA A 122 -31.27 -34.98 -4.66
CA ALA A 122 -30.71 -34.58 -5.94
C ALA A 122 -30.76 -33.05 -6.17
N ARG A 123 -31.88 -32.38 -5.99
CA ARG A 123 -32.02 -30.93 -6.19
C ARG A 123 -31.07 -30.11 -5.31
N LEU A 124 -30.76 -30.60 -4.10
CA LEU A 124 -29.82 -29.92 -3.22
C LEU A 124 -28.39 -30.15 -3.67
N ALA A 125 -28.09 -31.33 -4.18
CA ALA A 125 -26.79 -31.64 -4.76
C ALA A 125 -26.51 -30.76 -5.99
N ASP A 126 -27.50 -30.63 -6.88
CA ASP A 126 -27.38 -29.78 -8.08
C ASP A 126 -27.07 -28.31 -7.72
N ARG A 127 -27.77 -27.75 -6.74
CA ARG A 127 -27.53 -26.40 -6.26
C ARG A 127 -26.11 -26.19 -5.68
N PHE A 128 -25.57 -27.20 -5.01
CA PHE A 128 -24.20 -27.14 -4.52
C PHE A 128 -23.17 -27.25 -5.65
N ASN A 129 -23.43 -28.07 -6.66
CA ASN A 129 -22.59 -28.15 -7.84
C ASN A 129 -22.58 -26.83 -8.62
N GLU A 130 -23.73 -26.20 -8.81
CA GLU A 130 -23.82 -24.86 -9.43
C GLU A 130 -23.00 -23.80 -8.67
N LYS A 131 -23.08 -23.82 -7.33
CA LYS A 131 -22.28 -22.91 -6.51
C LYS A 131 -20.76 -23.18 -6.62
N ALA A 132 -20.38 -24.44 -6.64
CA ALA A 132 -18.98 -24.80 -6.81
C ALA A 132 -18.44 -24.33 -8.16
N GLN A 133 -19.23 -24.51 -9.23
CA GLN A 133 -18.86 -24.06 -10.56
C GLN A 133 -18.73 -22.54 -10.63
N ALA A 134 -19.71 -21.79 -10.13
CA ALA A 134 -19.67 -20.33 -10.09
C ALA A 134 -18.43 -19.81 -9.35
N SER A 135 -18.10 -20.39 -8.18
CA SER A 135 -16.90 -19.98 -7.43
C SER A 135 -15.59 -20.23 -8.18
N ARG A 136 -15.51 -21.30 -8.99
CA ARG A 136 -14.34 -21.54 -9.84
C ARG A 136 -14.23 -20.54 -10.99
N GLU A 137 -15.36 -20.22 -11.60
CA GLU A 137 -15.41 -19.21 -12.67
C GLU A 137 -14.95 -17.84 -12.13
N ASP A 138 -15.47 -17.43 -10.97
CA ASP A 138 -15.06 -16.20 -10.31
C ASP A 138 -13.55 -16.19 -9.96
N ALA A 139 -13.01 -17.30 -9.46
CA ALA A 139 -11.58 -17.44 -9.16
C ALA A 139 -10.72 -17.30 -10.43
N THR A 140 -11.20 -17.84 -11.56
CA THR A 140 -10.50 -17.73 -12.85
C THR A 140 -10.45 -16.27 -13.31
N VAL A 141 -11.56 -15.55 -13.24
CA VAL A 141 -11.62 -14.12 -13.60
C VAL A 141 -10.66 -13.29 -12.75
N LEU A 142 -10.56 -13.57 -11.45
CA LEU A 142 -9.63 -12.86 -10.57
C LEU A 142 -8.15 -13.17 -10.91
N ARG A 143 -7.81 -14.40 -11.31
CA ARG A 143 -6.46 -14.73 -11.79
C ARG A 143 -6.10 -13.97 -13.06
N GLU A 144 -6.98 -13.94 -14.03
CA GLU A 144 -6.77 -13.19 -15.28
C GLU A 144 -6.58 -11.69 -15.02
N LEU A 145 -7.31 -11.13 -14.04
CA LEU A 145 -7.12 -9.75 -13.59
C LEU A 145 -5.72 -9.53 -13.00
N LEU A 146 -5.26 -10.47 -12.19
CA LEU A 146 -3.99 -10.40 -11.49
C LEU A 146 -2.81 -10.51 -12.48
N GLU A 147 -2.89 -11.40 -13.46
CA GLU A 147 -1.90 -11.55 -14.53
C GLU A 147 -1.76 -10.27 -15.34
N ARG A 148 -2.87 -9.64 -15.73
CA ARG A 148 -2.85 -8.35 -16.44
C ARG A 148 -2.29 -7.21 -15.60
N SER A 149 -2.54 -7.19 -14.29
CA SER A 149 -2.02 -6.12 -13.42
C SER A 149 -0.52 -6.27 -13.17
N SER A 150 0.03 -7.48 -13.16
CA SER A 150 1.47 -7.71 -13.02
C SER A 150 2.25 -7.30 -14.27
N GLU A 151 1.68 -7.39 -15.46
CA GLU A 151 2.29 -6.88 -16.70
C GLU A 151 2.42 -5.35 -16.68
N PHE A 152 1.48 -4.64 -16.03
CA PHE A 152 1.49 -3.17 -15.96
C PHE A 152 2.53 -2.60 -14.99
N VAL A 153 2.99 -3.39 -14.01
CA VAL A 153 4.02 -2.97 -13.03
C VAL A 153 5.43 -3.00 -13.62
N LEU A 154 5.65 -3.72 -14.72
CA LEU A 154 6.96 -3.84 -15.38
C LEU A 154 7.27 -2.72 -16.39
N GLU A 155 6.31 -1.87 -16.70
CA GLU A 155 6.52 -0.70 -17.58
C GLU A 155 6.65 0.60 -16.74
N VAL A 156 7.62 0.69 -15.86
CA VAL A 156 8.15 1.99 -15.43
C VAL A 156 9.10 2.44 -16.55
N PRO A 157 8.81 3.52 -17.28
CA PRO A 157 9.74 4.03 -18.28
C PRO A 157 11.06 4.40 -17.60
N GLU A 158 12.14 3.77 -17.98
CA GLU A 158 13.47 3.94 -17.39
C GLU A 158 14.13 5.28 -17.78
N GLU A 159 13.45 6.16 -18.51
CA GLU A 159 14.01 7.43 -18.96
C GLU A 159 12.99 8.57 -18.87
N MET A 160 12.98 9.24 -17.72
CA MET A 160 12.69 10.65 -17.73
C MET A 160 14.04 11.38 -17.73
N GLU A 161 14.63 11.54 -18.92
CA GLU A 161 15.75 12.45 -19.13
C GLU A 161 15.30 13.85 -18.74
N ILE A 162 15.85 14.32 -17.61
CA ILE A 162 15.71 15.73 -17.20
C ILE A 162 16.62 16.51 -18.14
N PRO A 163 16.12 17.50 -18.90
CA PRO A 163 17.00 18.35 -19.72
C PRO A 163 17.99 19.08 -18.82
N ASP A 164 19.29 18.93 -19.10
CA ASP A 164 20.36 19.69 -18.46
C ASP A 164 20.27 21.17 -18.90
N GLU A 165 19.68 22.02 -18.06
CA GLU A 165 19.61 23.47 -18.24
C GLU A 165 20.95 24.18 -17.94
N ARG A 166 22.11 23.56 -18.18
CA ARG A 166 23.43 24.19 -18.03
C ARG A 166 24.12 24.49 -19.35
N THR A 167 23.43 25.10 -20.31
CA THR A 167 24.11 25.78 -21.43
C THR A 167 23.34 27.05 -21.80
N GLY A 168 23.69 28.13 -21.14
CA GLY A 168 23.25 29.48 -21.51
C GLY A 168 24.18 30.50 -20.86
N SER A 169 25.17 30.93 -21.62
CA SER A 169 26.18 31.98 -21.38
C SER A 169 25.72 33.22 -20.66
#